data_b6a5b18bb0a5253d5741a7ae8e49d037
#
_entry.id   b6a5b18bb0a5253d5741a7ae8e49d037
#
_cell.length_a   1.000
_cell.length_b   1.000
_cell.length_c   1.000
_cell.angle_alpha   90.00
_cell.angle_beta   90.00
_cell.angle_gamma   90.00
#
_symmetry.space_group_name_H-M   'P 1'
#
loop_
_entity.id
_entity.type
_entity.pdbx_description
1 polymer ?
#
loop_
_entity_poly.entity_id
_entity_poly.type
_entity_poly.pdbx_seq_one_letter_code
_entity_poly.pdbx_strand_id
1 'polypeptide(L)'
;MSEKKESIISSFKKSTESTIRAITKKSEIEIQYDDDENKSNDIIFLPKISNKLTANEISYIRGSSDSASLVNRYHNFDKHLKLRPKEDQKAIIFDELEFLRCESLGAKKLPGIKNNINFLDDQTIKKLDKESKLSRPL
;
A
#
# COMPACT_ATOMS: atom_id res chain seq x y z
N MET A 1 5.09 22.44 21.67
CA MET A 1 4.78 22.28 20.24
C MET A 1 5.27 20.95 19.66
N SER A 2 6.48 20.51 19.97
CA SER A 2 6.98 19.18 19.55
C SER A 2 6.15 18.03 20.10
N GLU A 3 5.75 18.09 21.38
CA GLU A 3 4.94 17.05 22.03
C GLU A 3 3.57 16.84 21.39
N LYS A 4 2.88 17.91 20.93
CA LYS A 4 1.61 17.80 20.22
C LYS A 4 1.76 17.12 18.86
N LYS A 5 2.82 17.43 18.11
CA LYS A 5 3.11 16.80 16.82
C LYS A 5 3.45 15.32 16.98
N GLU A 6 4.27 14.97 17.96
CA GLU A 6 4.58 13.58 18.29
C GLU A 6 3.34 12.78 18.71
N SER A 7 2.44 13.41 19.48
CA SER A 7 1.18 12.79 19.90
C SER A 7 0.25 12.53 18.71
N ILE A 8 0.14 13.45 17.76
CA ILE A 8 -0.67 13.28 16.54
C ILE A 8 -0.11 12.17 15.67
N ILE A 9 1.19 12.16 15.44
CA ILE A 9 1.87 11.11 14.66
C ILE A 9 1.72 9.75 15.35
N SER A 10 1.89 9.70 16.65
CA SER A 10 1.73 8.47 17.44
C SER A 10 0.30 7.93 17.34
N SER A 11 -0.71 8.79 17.46
CA SER A 11 -2.13 8.41 17.31
C SER A 11 -2.44 7.92 15.91
N PHE A 12 -1.89 8.57 14.90
CA PHE A 12 -2.05 8.16 13.50
C PHE A 12 -1.43 6.79 13.25
N LYS A 13 -0.23 6.54 13.76
CA LYS A 13 0.43 5.22 13.67
C LYS A 13 -0.39 4.14 14.36
N LYS A 14 -0.88 4.37 15.55
CA LYS A 14 -1.73 3.41 16.28
C LYS A 14 -3.00 3.07 15.50
N SER A 15 -3.67 4.07 14.97
CA SER A 15 -4.87 3.88 14.16
C SER A 15 -4.59 3.07 12.90
N THR A 16 -3.50 3.40 12.20
CA THR A 16 -3.08 2.71 10.98
C THR A 16 -2.73 1.24 11.28
N GLU A 17 -1.96 0.99 12.31
CA GLU A 17 -1.55 -0.35 12.73
C GLU A 17 -2.73 -1.20 13.17
N SER A 18 -3.68 -0.63 13.89
CA SER A 18 -4.92 -1.32 14.29
C SER A 18 -5.75 -1.72 13.07
N THR A 19 -5.85 -0.84 12.08
CA THR A 19 -6.55 -1.11 10.82
C THR A 19 -5.86 -2.24 10.03
N ILE A 20 -4.54 -2.22 9.95
CA ILE A 20 -3.76 -3.28 9.30
C ILE A 20 -4.02 -4.63 9.96
N ARG A 21 -3.97 -4.69 11.28
CA ARG A 21 -4.23 -5.93 12.01
C ARG A 21 -5.65 -6.44 11.81
N ALA A 22 -6.61 -5.54 11.76
CA ALA A 22 -8.01 -5.89 11.50
C ALA A 22 -8.21 -6.45 10.08
N ILE A 23 -7.61 -5.83 9.07
CA ILE A 23 -7.74 -6.25 7.67
C ILE A 23 -7.00 -7.55 7.43
N THR A 24 -5.76 -7.67 7.88
CA THR A 24 -4.92 -8.87 7.70
C THR A 24 -5.37 -10.04 8.55
N LYS A 25 -6.13 -9.78 9.62
CA LYS A 25 -6.49 -10.74 10.67
C LYS A 25 -5.27 -11.35 11.37
N LYS A 26 -4.17 -10.61 11.40
CA LYS A 26 -2.92 -11.01 12.05
C LYS A 26 -2.58 -10.02 13.15
N SER A 27 -2.70 -10.44 14.41
CA SER A 27 -2.39 -9.61 15.58
C SER A 27 -0.88 -9.35 15.75
N GLU A 28 -0.05 -10.25 15.25
CA GLU A 28 1.41 -10.25 15.43
C GLU A 28 2.16 -9.63 14.24
N ILE A 29 1.46 -9.08 13.25
CA ILE A 29 2.10 -8.50 12.08
C ILE A 29 2.93 -7.27 12.46
N GLU A 30 4.17 -7.20 11.98
CA GLU A 30 5.07 -6.09 12.18
C GLU A 30 4.85 -5.04 11.11
N ILE A 31 4.88 -3.76 11.49
CA ILE A 31 4.72 -2.64 10.58
C ILE A 31 5.96 -1.75 10.70
N GLN A 32 6.61 -1.49 9.57
CA GLN A 32 7.77 -0.62 9.50
C GLN A 32 7.51 0.54 8.53
N TYR A 33 7.88 1.74 8.96
CA TYR A 33 7.76 2.95 8.16
C TYR A 33 9.11 3.24 7.49
N ASP A 34 9.39 2.46 6.47
CA ASP A 34 10.64 2.55 5.71
C ASP A 34 10.38 2.19 4.25
N ASP A 35 11.22 2.70 3.36
CA ASP A 35 11.15 2.43 1.93
C ASP A 35 11.82 1.10 1.53
N ASP A 36 12.08 0.22 2.48
CA ASP A 36 12.67 -1.08 2.21
C ASP A 36 11.65 -2.01 1.53
N GLU A 37 12.04 -2.57 0.38
CA GLU A 37 11.19 -3.43 -0.44
C GLU A 37 11.26 -4.91 -0.06
N ASN A 38 11.82 -5.26 1.07
CA ASN A 38 11.90 -6.65 1.52
C ASN A 38 10.49 -7.21 1.79
N LYS A 39 9.99 -7.97 0.85
CA LYS A 39 8.66 -8.57 0.93
C LYS A 39 8.67 -9.77 1.87
N SER A 40 7.99 -9.63 2.98
CA SER A 40 7.74 -10.71 3.94
C SER A 40 6.25 -10.75 4.28
N ASN A 41 5.70 -11.94 4.48
CA ASN A 41 4.30 -12.10 4.89
C ASN A 41 4.05 -11.64 6.33
N ASP A 42 5.10 -11.41 7.10
CA ASP A 42 5.00 -11.05 8.51
C ASP A 42 5.29 -9.56 8.77
N ILE A 43 5.75 -8.83 7.76
CA ILE A 43 6.09 -7.41 7.87
C ILE A 43 5.39 -6.63 6.76
N ILE A 44 4.76 -5.53 7.13
CA ILE A 44 4.24 -4.55 6.17
C ILE A 44 5.11 -3.30 6.23
N PHE A 45 5.62 -2.88 5.07
CA PHE A 45 6.40 -1.67 4.91
C PHE A 45 5.50 -0.54 4.41
N LEU A 46 5.51 0.57 5.12
CA LEU A 46 4.76 1.77 4.78
C LEU A 46 5.73 2.93 4.52
N PRO A 47 5.31 3.94 3.74
CA PRO A 47 6.14 5.12 3.54
C PRO A 47 6.49 5.82 4.85
N LYS A 48 7.64 6.45 4.90
CA LYS A 48 8.05 7.26 6.06
C LYS A 48 7.07 8.40 6.28
N ILE A 49 6.77 8.65 7.54
CA ILE A 49 5.89 9.75 7.95
C ILE A 49 6.74 10.99 8.17
N SER A 50 6.42 12.09 7.48
CA SER A 50 7.08 13.36 7.67
C SER A 50 6.63 14.04 8.97
N ASN A 51 7.42 15.00 9.46
CA ASN A 51 7.07 15.76 10.64
C ASN A 51 5.81 16.64 10.49
N LYS A 52 5.38 16.89 9.26
CA LYS A 52 4.25 17.77 8.95
C LYS A 52 2.90 17.05 8.89
N LEU A 53 2.88 15.77 8.55
CA LEU A 53 1.69 14.93 8.41
C LEU A 53 0.53 15.66 7.71
N THR A 54 0.74 16.04 6.46
CA THR A 54 -0.27 16.74 5.64
C THR A 54 -1.45 15.83 5.32
N ALA A 55 -2.60 16.42 4.94
CA ALA A 55 -3.78 15.68 4.52
C ALA A 55 -3.49 14.72 3.35
N ASN A 56 -2.68 15.16 2.37
CA ASN A 56 -2.27 14.30 1.26
C ASN A 56 -1.40 13.13 1.72
N GLU A 57 -0.50 13.36 2.65
CA GLU A 57 0.35 12.31 3.22
C GLU A 57 -0.47 11.28 3.98
N ILE A 58 -1.45 11.72 4.78
CA ILE A 58 -2.38 10.83 5.49
C ILE A 58 -3.13 9.94 4.50
N SER A 59 -3.70 10.52 3.44
CA SER A 59 -4.44 9.79 2.42
C SER A 59 -3.54 8.81 1.67
N TYR A 60 -2.32 9.20 1.36
CA TYR A 60 -1.33 8.34 0.70
C TYR A 60 -0.95 7.14 1.57
N ILE A 61 -0.68 7.37 2.85
CA ILE A 61 -0.32 6.30 3.79
C ILE A 61 -1.51 5.36 4.02
N ARG A 62 -2.73 5.89 4.13
CA ARG A 62 -3.94 5.07 4.25
C ARG A 62 -4.16 4.18 3.04
N GLY A 63 -4.03 4.72 1.84
CA GLY A 63 -4.13 3.94 0.61
C GLY A 63 -3.07 2.85 0.53
N SER A 64 -1.82 3.19 0.81
CA SER A 64 -0.70 2.24 0.84
C SER A 64 -0.90 1.14 1.88
N SER A 65 -1.37 1.51 3.06
CA SER A 65 -1.67 0.61 4.16
C SER A 65 -2.81 -0.36 3.81
N ASP A 66 -3.89 0.14 3.25
CA ASP A 66 -5.04 -0.68 2.86
C ASP A 66 -4.67 -1.66 1.75
N SER A 67 -3.96 -1.19 0.72
CA SER A 67 -3.49 -2.03 -0.38
C SER A 67 -2.56 -3.15 0.14
N ALA A 68 -1.55 -2.80 0.92
CA ALA A 68 -0.60 -3.77 1.49
C ALA A 68 -1.30 -4.79 2.39
N SER A 69 -2.28 -4.36 3.19
CA SER A 69 -3.05 -5.24 4.07
C SER A 69 -3.91 -6.22 3.29
N LEU A 70 -4.53 -5.78 2.21
CA LEU A 70 -5.37 -6.64 1.35
C LEU A 70 -4.53 -7.66 0.59
N VAL A 71 -3.37 -7.27 0.08
CA VAL A 71 -2.42 -8.19 -0.53
C VAL A 71 -1.96 -9.22 0.50
N ASN A 72 -1.60 -8.80 1.69
CA ASN A 72 -1.21 -9.71 2.77
C ASN A 72 -2.31 -10.72 3.10
N ARG A 73 -3.56 -10.28 3.13
CA ARG A 73 -4.71 -11.13 3.48
C ARG A 73 -5.07 -12.13 2.38
N TYR A 74 -5.10 -11.72 1.12
CA TYR A 74 -5.69 -12.50 0.04
C TYR A 74 -4.69 -13.15 -0.90
N HIS A 75 -3.44 -12.69 -0.90
CA HIS A 75 -2.40 -13.20 -1.78
C HIS A 75 -1.82 -14.51 -1.25
N ASN A 76 -1.72 -15.51 -2.14
CA ASN A 76 -1.01 -16.75 -1.85
C ASN A 76 0.31 -16.76 -2.62
N PHE A 77 1.39 -16.58 -1.89
CA PHE A 77 2.73 -16.43 -2.45
C PHE A 77 3.19 -17.67 -3.22
N ASP A 78 2.96 -18.86 -2.65
CA ASP A 78 3.40 -20.13 -3.25
C ASP A 78 2.67 -20.42 -4.56
N LYS A 79 1.35 -20.24 -4.57
CA LYS A 79 0.54 -20.39 -5.79
C LYS A 79 0.95 -19.38 -6.86
N HIS A 80 1.19 -18.14 -6.46
CA HIS A 80 1.60 -17.08 -7.38
C HIS A 80 2.91 -17.43 -8.09
N LEU A 81 3.92 -17.86 -7.35
CA LEU A 81 5.21 -18.29 -7.91
C LEU A 81 5.07 -19.46 -8.88
N LYS A 82 4.21 -20.44 -8.56
CA LYS A 82 3.96 -21.59 -9.42
C LYS A 82 3.29 -21.24 -10.75
N LEU A 83 2.38 -20.27 -10.71
CA LEU A 83 1.58 -19.87 -11.87
C LEU A 83 2.19 -18.71 -12.65
N ARG A 84 3.18 -18.05 -12.07
CA ARG A 84 3.79 -16.85 -12.64
C ARG A 84 4.49 -17.18 -13.97
N PRO A 85 4.16 -16.46 -15.06
CA PRO A 85 4.83 -16.66 -16.34
C PRO A 85 6.34 -16.42 -16.25
N LYS A 86 7.11 -17.12 -17.08
CA LYS A 86 8.57 -16.95 -17.13
C LYS A 86 8.99 -15.74 -17.97
N GLU A 87 8.15 -15.34 -18.91
CA GLU A 87 8.39 -14.18 -19.76
C GLU A 87 8.15 -12.90 -18.98
N ASP A 88 9.14 -11.98 -18.98
CA ASP A 88 9.14 -10.79 -18.11
C ASP A 88 7.89 -9.91 -18.24
N GLN A 89 7.46 -9.61 -19.47
CA GLN A 89 6.28 -8.77 -19.70
C GLN A 89 4.99 -9.42 -19.20
N LYS A 90 4.84 -10.72 -19.43
CA LYS A 90 3.69 -11.48 -18.95
C LYS A 90 3.69 -11.59 -17.42
N ALA A 91 4.87 -11.75 -16.83
CA ALA A 91 5.03 -11.80 -15.39
C ALA A 91 4.60 -10.50 -14.72
N ILE A 92 4.99 -9.35 -15.28
CA ILE A 92 4.60 -8.03 -14.76
C ILE A 92 3.08 -7.86 -14.80
N ILE A 93 2.44 -8.19 -15.92
CA ILE A 93 0.98 -8.13 -16.05
C ILE A 93 0.30 -9.07 -15.06
N PHE A 94 0.82 -10.26 -14.90
CA PHE A 94 0.30 -11.24 -13.95
C PHE A 94 0.38 -10.73 -12.50
N ASP A 95 1.51 -10.12 -12.12
CA ASP A 95 1.69 -9.53 -10.80
C ASP A 95 0.68 -8.39 -10.57
N GLU A 96 0.51 -7.49 -11.53
CA GLU A 96 -0.42 -6.36 -11.44
C GLU A 96 -1.88 -6.82 -11.33
N LEU A 97 -2.28 -7.83 -12.08
CA LEU A 97 -3.62 -8.41 -12.01
C LEU A 97 -3.89 -9.03 -10.63
N GLU A 98 -2.88 -9.64 -10.02
CA GLU A 98 -3.01 -10.19 -8.66
C GLU A 98 -3.21 -9.08 -7.62
N PHE A 99 -2.48 -7.98 -7.70
CA PHE A 99 -2.69 -6.83 -6.83
C PHE A 99 -4.12 -6.29 -6.98
N LEU A 100 -4.58 -6.10 -8.21
CA LEU A 100 -5.94 -5.63 -8.50
C LEU A 100 -7.00 -6.59 -7.93
N ARG A 101 -6.77 -7.89 -8.03
CA ARG A 101 -7.68 -8.89 -7.45
C ARG A 101 -7.81 -8.71 -5.94
N CYS A 102 -6.68 -8.62 -5.24
CA CYS A 102 -6.65 -8.44 -3.78
C CYS A 102 -7.35 -7.15 -3.36
N GLU A 103 -7.04 -6.04 -4.01
CA GLU A 103 -7.65 -4.73 -3.75
C GLU A 103 -9.16 -4.74 -4.01
N SER A 104 -9.58 -5.37 -5.11
CA SER A 104 -11.00 -5.46 -5.48
C SER A 104 -11.82 -6.25 -4.47
N LEU A 105 -11.27 -7.32 -3.92
CA LEU A 105 -11.93 -8.11 -2.87
C LEU A 105 -12.20 -7.28 -1.62
N GLY A 106 -11.23 -6.46 -1.21
CA GLY A 106 -11.37 -5.57 -0.07
C GLY A 106 -12.31 -4.40 -0.34
N ALA A 107 -12.19 -3.77 -1.49
CA ALA A 107 -13.01 -2.62 -1.89
C ALA A 107 -14.50 -2.96 -1.96
N LYS A 108 -14.83 -4.19 -2.33
CA LYS A 108 -16.21 -4.70 -2.33
C LYS A 108 -16.84 -4.71 -0.94
N LYS A 109 -16.03 -5.04 0.08
CA LYS A 109 -16.52 -5.23 1.45
C LYS A 109 -16.51 -3.94 2.27
N LEU A 110 -15.57 -3.04 1.99
CA LEU A 110 -15.32 -1.86 2.81
C LEU A 110 -15.20 -0.61 1.91
N PRO A 111 -16.26 0.23 1.83
CA PRO A 111 -16.25 1.41 0.96
C PRO A 111 -15.14 2.41 1.24
N GLY A 112 -14.73 2.57 2.50
CA GLY A 112 -13.63 3.46 2.88
C GLY A 112 -12.29 3.05 2.28
N ILE A 113 -12.04 1.75 2.17
CA ILE A 113 -10.85 1.20 1.51
C ILE A 113 -10.83 1.56 0.03
N LYS A 114 -11.97 1.45 -0.65
CA LYS A 114 -12.09 1.82 -2.05
C LYS A 114 -11.64 3.27 -2.30
N ASN A 115 -12.10 4.19 -1.48
CA ASN A 115 -11.73 5.60 -1.59
C ASN A 115 -10.23 5.83 -1.36
N ASN A 116 -9.66 5.17 -0.37
CA ASN A 116 -8.23 5.26 -0.06
C ASN A 116 -7.35 4.71 -1.19
N ILE A 117 -7.72 3.58 -1.76
CA ILE A 117 -7.01 2.97 -2.89
C ILE A 117 -7.14 3.83 -4.14
N ASN A 118 -8.32 4.37 -4.43
CA ASN A 118 -8.53 5.27 -5.57
C ASN A 118 -7.62 6.50 -5.47
N PHE A 119 -7.47 7.07 -4.29
CA PHE A 119 -6.54 8.18 -4.09
C PHE A 119 -5.10 7.77 -4.40
N LEU A 120 -4.66 6.61 -3.94
CA LEU A 120 -3.34 6.08 -4.21
C LEU A 120 -3.11 5.86 -5.71
N ASP A 121 -4.06 5.29 -6.41
CA ASP A 121 -3.99 5.05 -7.85
C ASP A 121 -3.90 6.35 -8.63
N ASP A 122 -4.69 7.36 -8.25
CA ASP A 122 -4.64 8.69 -8.87
C ASP A 122 -3.27 9.35 -8.70
N GLN A 123 -2.64 9.22 -7.54
CA GLN A 123 -1.29 9.74 -7.30
C GLN A 123 -0.26 8.99 -8.15
N THR A 124 -0.38 7.69 -8.29
CA THR A 124 0.50 6.88 -9.12
C THR A 124 0.39 7.25 -10.60
N ILE A 125 -0.83 7.42 -11.10
CA ILE A 125 -1.09 7.84 -12.49
C ILE A 125 -0.49 9.22 -12.76
N LYS A 126 -0.66 10.17 -11.87
CA LYS A 126 -0.08 11.52 -12.00
C LYS A 126 1.44 11.49 -12.05
N LYS A 127 2.07 10.65 -11.24
CA LYS A 127 3.52 10.46 -11.23
C LYS A 127 4.01 9.88 -12.55
N LEU A 128 3.38 8.84 -13.05
CA LEU A 128 3.70 8.20 -14.33
C LEU A 128 3.52 9.16 -15.50
N ASP A 129 2.48 9.96 -15.50
CA ASP A 129 2.25 10.99 -16.54
C ASP A 129 3.36 12.03 -16.57
N LYS A 130 3.84 12.49 -15.43
CA LYS A 130 4.98 13.39 -15.33
C LYS A 130 6.26 12.75 -15.88
N GLU A 131 6.55 11.51 -15.49
CA GLU A 131 7.73 10.77 -15.97
C GLU A 131 7.67 10.55 -17.49
N SER A 132 6.50 10.20 -18.02
CA SER A 132 6.25 10.04 -19.45
C SER A 132 6.49 11.33 -20.23
N LYS A 133 6.05 12.47 -19.71
CA LYS A 133 6.29 13.79 -20.32
C LYS A 133 7.76 14.19 -20.31
N LEU A 134 8.50 13.80 -19.28
CA LEU A 134 9.94 14.08 -19.16
C LEU A 134 10.78 13.18 -20.08
N SER A 135 10.30 12.00 -20.44
CA SER A 135 11.01 11.02 -21.24
C SER A 135 10.75 11.15 -22.75
N ARG A 136 9.80 11.98 -23.17
CA ARG A 136 9.53 12.22 -24.61
C ARG A 136 10.56 13.17 -25.18
N PRO A 137 11.34 12.77 -26.20
CA PRO A 137 12.17 13.72 -26.93
C PRO A 137 11.29 14.77 -27.61
N LEU A 138 11.69 15.99 -27.49
CA LEU A 138 11.06 17.12 -28.17
C LEU A 138 11.19 16.96 -29.70
#